data_25ba07abbfcbe4f4bc0ec5d8076f79d4
#
_entry.id   25ba07abbfcbe4f4bc0ec5d8076f79d4
#
_cell.length_a   1.000
_cell.length_b   1.000
_cell.length_c   1.000
_cell.angle_alpha   90.00
_cell.angle_beta   90.00
_cell.angle_gamma   90.00
#
_symmetry.space_group_name_H-M   'P 1'
#
loop_
_entity.id
_entity.type
_entity.pdbx_description
1 polymer ?
#
loop_
_entity_poly.entity_id
_entity_poly.type
_entity_poly.pdbx_seq_one_letter_code
_entity_poly.pdbx_strand_id
1 'polypeptide(L)'
;MSVLEVQNVCYDYVGRSGVTHALKGVSGVFESGRLYALTGRSGSGKSTLLSLLAGFDRPKEGKITLDGQDISTIKPSLYRKENVGIVFQSYNLIPHLTAVENVILGVSGKGGSSETAKDHLRAVGLDESHFKKKPAQLSGGEQQRVAIARALASNASILLADEPTGNLDNENSQKVVALLKDLAHLLGKCVIMVTHSEELANQADVRYHMSDGKITAY
;
A
#
# COMPACT_ATOMS: atom_id res chain seq x y z
N MET A 1 9.11 -16.83 1.43
CA MET A 1 8.62 -15.82 0.46
C MET A 1 7.12 -15.80 0.59
N SER A 2 6.54 -14.63 0.85
CA SER A 2 5.07 -14.54 0.96
C SER A 2 4.46 -14.37 -0.43
N VAL A 3 3.35 -15.07 -0.67
CA VAL A 3 2.60 -15.02 -1.93
C VAL A 3 1.15 -14.65 -1.62
N LEU A 4 0.71 -13.51 -2.17
CA LEU A 4 -0.67 -13.06 -2.10
C LEU A 4 -1.37 -13.42 -3.42
N GLU A 5 -2.36 -14.30 -3.37
CA GLU A 5 -3.08 -14.77 -4.55
C GLU A 5 -4.52 -14.28 -4.54
N VAL A 6 -4.99 -13.83 -5.67
CA VAL A 6 -6.37 -13.43 -5.96
C VAL A 6 -6.95 -14.42 -6.96
N GLN A 7 -8.05 -15.09 -6.63
CA GLN A 7 -8.62 -16.16 -7.44
C GLN A 7 -10.10 -15.89 -7.72
N ASN A 8 -10.41 -15.50 -8.98
CA ASN A 8 -11.76 -15.25 -9.49
C ASN A 8 -12.60 -14.31 -8.62
N VAL A 9 -11.99 -13.23 -8.12
CA VAL A 9 -12.62 -12.31 -7.18
C VAL A 9 -13.63 -11.42 -7.88
N CYS A 10 -14.88 -11.48 -7.41
CA CYS A 10 -15.96 -10.56 -7.76
C CYS A 10 -16.34 -9.68 -6.56
N TYR A 11 -16.69 -8.43 -6.84
CA TYR A 11 -17.15 -7.50 -5.81
C TYR A 11 -18.12 -6.47 -6.39
N ASP A 12 -19.21 -6.22 -5.67
CA ASP A 12 -20.25 -5.28 -6.05
C ASP A 12 -20.53 -4.29 -4.93
N TYR A 13 -20.76 -3.05 -5.31
CA TYR A 13 -21.37 -2.06 -4.44
C TYR A 13 -22.88 -2.06 -4.64
N VAL A 14 -23.64 -2.17 -3.55
CA VAL A 14 -25.10 -2.04 -3.56
C VAL A 14 -25.46 -0.66 -3.05
N GLY A 15 -25.94 0.20 -3.92
CA GLY A 15 -26.36 1.57 -3.62
C GLY A 15 -27.86 1.76 -3.87
N ARG A 16 -28.37 2.96 -3.52
CA ARG A 16 -29.77 3.32 -3.78
C ARG A 16 -30.13 3.34 -5.28
N SER A 17 -29.14 3.56 -6.14
CA SER A 17 -29.28 3.62 -7.61
C SER A 17 -29.10 2.26 -8.31
N GLY A 18 -28.90 1.18 -7.56
CA GLY A 18 -28.69 -0.17 -8.12
C GLY A 18 -27.37 -0.80 -7.71
N VAL A 19 -26.98 -1.85 -8.42
CA VAL A 19 -25.75 -2.61 -8.21
C VAL A 19 -24.67 -2.14 -9.18
N THR A 20 -23.48 -1.85 -8.68
CA THR A 20 -22.29 -1.55 -9.49
C THR A 20 -21.29 -2.68 -9.33
N HIS A 21 -21.05 -3.42 -10.41
CA HIS A 21 -20.06 -4.51 -10.46
C HIS A 21 -18.65 -3.92 -10.55
N ALA A 22 -17.98 -3.81 -9.41
CA ALA A 22 -16.65 -3.19 -9.33
C ALA A 22 -15.52 -4.13 -9.73
N LEU A 23 -15.62 -5.43 -9.39
CA LEU A 23 -14.68 -6.47 -9.81
C LEU A 23 -15.44 -7.64 -10.43
N LYS A 24 -14.91 -8.19 -11.53
CA LYS A 24 -15.57 -9.19 -12.38
C LYS A 24 -14.64 -10.38 -12.66
N GLY A 25 -14.38 -11.21 -11.66
CA GLY A 25 -13.53 -12.39 -11.79
C GLY A 25 -12.03 -12.06 -11.88
N VAL A 26 -11.56 -11.15 -11.03
CA VAL A 26 -10.15 -10.75 -10.98
C VAL A 26 -9.31 -11.91 -10.46
N SER A 27 -8.20 -12.23 -11.17
CA SER A 27 -7.21 -13.21 -10.74
C SER A 27 -5.81 -12.67 -10.97
N GLY A 28 -4.92 -12.86 -9.98
CA GLY A 28 -3.54 -12.40 -10.06
C GLY A 28 -2.70 -12.92 -8.90
N VAL A 29 -1.37 -12.87 -9.05
CA VAL A 29 -0.41 -13.32 -8.06
C VAL A 29 0.56 -12.18 -7.77
N PHE A 30 0.81 -11.95 -6.48
CA PHE A 30 1.73 -10.93 -6.00
C PHE A 30 2.73 -11.56 -5.03
N GLU A 31 3.98 -11.59 -5.43
CA GLU A 31 5.07 -12.25 -4.71
C GLU A 31 5.93 -11.24 -3.94
N SER A 32 6.51 -11.68 -2.83
CA SER A 32 7.52 -10.93 -2.10
C SER A 32 8.73 -10.63 -2.98
N GLY A 33 9.39 -9.50 -2.72
CA GLY A 33 10.58 -9.07 -3.44
C GLY A 33 10.29 -8.39 -4.77
N ARG A 34 9.03 -8.02 -5.04
CA ARG A 34 8.63 -7.36 -6.29
C ARG A 34 7.77 -6.12 -6.03
N LEU A 35 7.98 -5.10 -6.87
CA LEU A 35 7.11 -3.95 -7.02
C LEU A 35 6.12 -4.20 -8.16
N TYR A 36 4.85 -4.19 -7.84
CA TYR A 36 3.73 -4.27 -8.79
C TYR A 36 3.13 -2.89 -9.01
N ALA A 37 2.88 -2.52 -10.25
CA ALA A 37 2.09 -1.35 -10.59
C ALA A 37 0.70 -1.77 -11.11
N LEU A 38 -0.35 -1.24 -10.50
CA LEU A 38 -1.73 -1.40 -10.94
C LEU A 38 -2.20 -0.10 -11.59
N THR A 39 -2.36 -0.12 -12.91
CA THR A 39 -2.80 1.03 -13.70
C THR A 39 -4.25 0.88 -14.15
N GLY A 40 -4.82 1.92 -14.74
CA GLY A 40 -6.19 1.94 -15.30
C GLY A 40 -6.92 3.24 -15.01
N ARG A 41 -8.03 3.45 -15.71
CA ARG A 41 -8.85 4.66 -15.57
C ARG A 41 -9.50 4.76 -14.18
N SER A 42 -9.93 5.97 -13.80
CA SER A 42 -10.77 6.14 -12.61
C SER A 42 -12.04 5.28 -12.73
N GLY A 43 -12.45 4.66 -11.62
CA GLY A 43 -13.61 3.76 -11.60
C GLY A 43 -13.38 2.35 -12.17
N SER A 44 -12.16 1.98 -12.62
CA SER A 44 -11.89 0.63 -13.15
C SER A 44 -11.86 -0.47 -12.09
N GLY A 45 -11.85 -0.14 -10.77
CA GLY A 45 -11.86 -1.10 -9.66
C GLY A 45 -10.55 -1.18 -8.86
N LYS A 46 -9.51 -0.38 -9.17
CA LYS A 46 -8.19 -0.43 -8.50
C LYS A 46 -8.26 -0.27 -6.98
N SER A 47 -8.89 0.79 -6.50
CA SER A 47 -9.03 1.03 -5.04
C SER A 47 -9.93 -0.02 -4.39
N THR A 48 -10.90 -0.59 -5.12
CA THR A 48 -11.70 -1.72 -4.65
C THR A 48 -10.83 -2.96 -4.46
N LEU A 49 -10.00 -3.31 -5.45
CA LEU A 49 -9.07 -4.42 -5.32
C LEU A 49 -8.12 -4.19 -4.15
N LEU A 50 -7.52 -2.99 -4.05
CA LEU A 50 -6.63 -2.63 -2.95
C LEU A 50 -7.31 -2.78 -1.58
N SER A 51 -8.58 -2.36 -1.47
CA SER A 51 -9.39 -2.49 -0.25
C SER A 51 -9.58 -3.96 0.15
N LEU A 52 -9.85 -4.84 -0.81
CA LEU A 52 -9.97 -6.28 -0.55
C LEU A 52 -8.63 -6.90 -0.15
N LEU A 53 -7.54 -6.54 -0.83
CA LEU A 53 -6.18 -6.98 -0.46
C LEU A 53 -5.78 -6.52 0.94
N ALA A 54 -6.25 -5.33 1.35
CA ALA A 54 -6.06 -4.81 2.70
C ALA A 54 -6.96 -5.48 3.76
N GLY A 55 -7.91 -6.32 3.36
CA GLY A 55 -8.88 -6.92 4.28
C GLY A 55 -9.82 -5.89 4.94
N PHE A 56 -10.12 -4.77 4.26
CA PHE A 56 -11.16 -3.84 4.69
C PHE A 56 -12.56 -4.38 4.38
N ASP A 57 -12.66 -5.20 3.32
CA ASP A 57 -13.87 -5.86 2.91
C ASP A 57 -13.59 -7.29 2.46
N ARG A 58 -14.62 -8.03 2.09
CA ARG A 58 -14.52 -9.43 1.65
C ARG A 58 -15.05 -9.55 0.23
N PRO A 59 -14.43 -10.37 -0.64
CA PRO A 59 -15.00 -10.67 -1.95
C PRO A 59 -16.37 -11.32 -1.82
N LYS A 60 -17.28 -11.06 -2.77
CA LYS A 60 -18.57 -11.75 -2.87
C LYS A 60 -18.41 -13.15 -3.45
N GLU A 61 -17.51 -13.29 -4.41
CA GLU A 61 -17.14 -14.56 -5.03
C GLU A 61 -15.62 -14.62 -5.18
N GLY A 62 -15.10 -15.83 -5.29
CA GLY A 62 -13.67 -16.06 -5.32
C GLY A 62 -13.04 -15.97 -3.93
N LYS A 63 -11.74 -15.94 -3.87
CA LYS A 63 -10.98 -15.85 -2.63
C LYS A 63 -9.65 -15.11 -2.82
N ILE A 64 -9.13 -14.61 -1.70
CA ILE A 64 -7.78 -14.04 -1.60
C ILE A 64 -7.03 -14.87 -0.56
N THR A 65 -5.85 -15.35 -0.91
CA THR A 65 -5.02 -16.14 0.00
C THR A 65 -3.66 -15.48 0.22
N LEU A 66 -3.14 -15.57 1.43
CA LEU A 66 -1.77 -15.22 1.78
C LEU A 66 -1.07 -16.50 2.23
N ASP A 67 -0.01 -16.88 1.52
CA ASP A 67 0.76 -18.13 1.75
C ASP A 67 -0.15 -19.37 1.81
N GLY A 68 -1.17 -19.41 0.93
CA GLY A 68 -2.16 -20.49 0.84
C GLY A 68 -3.31 -20.38 1.86
N GLN A 69 -3.21 -19.51 2.86
CA GLN A 69 -4.29 -19.31 3.83
C GLN A 69 -5.29 -18.27 3.33
N ASP A 70 -6.59 -18.60 3.31
CA ASP A 70 -7.65 -17.66 2.97
C ASP A 70 -7.71 -16.52 4.01
N ILE A 71 -7.51 -15.27 3.57
CA ILE A 71 -7.50 -14.09 4.45
C ILE A 71 -8.86 -13.85 5.11
N SER A 72 -9.96 -14.36 4.53
CA SER A 72 -11.30 -14.25 5.10
C SER A 72 -11.46 -15.05 6.40
N THR A 73 -10.62 -16.06 6.63
CA THR A 73 -10.58 -16.87 7.86
C THR A 73 -9.84 -16.20 9.01
N ILE A 74 -9.07 -15.15 8.72
CA ILE A 74 -8.30 -14.38 9.69
C ILE A 74 -9.16 -13.20 10.17
N LYS A 75 -9.08 -12.88 11.47
CA LYS A 75 -9.72 -11.67 11.99
C LYS A 75 -9.18 -10.43 11.25
N PRO A 76 -10.02 -9.59 10.62
CA PRO A 76 -9.55 -8.50 9.74
C PRO A 76 -8.56 -7.53 10.41
N SER A 77 -8.77 -7.22 11.70
CA SER A 77 -7.86 -6.34 12.45
C SER A 77 -6.49 -6.98 12.67
N LEU A 78 -6.42 -8.31 12.85
CA LEU A 78 -5.18 -9.06 13.01
C LEU A 78 -4.43 -9.14 11.69
N TYR A 79 -5.14 -9.49 10.59
CA TYR A 79 -4.58 -9.54 9.25
C TYR A 79 -3.91 -8.20 8.88
N ARG A 80 -4.62 -7.08 9.05
CA ARG A 80 -4.06 -5.75 8.77
C ARG A 80 -2.87 -5.41 9.64
N LYS A 81 -2.96 -5.72 10.94
CA LYS A 81 -1.89 -5.41 11.89
C LYS A 81 -0.59 -6.14 11.59
N GLU A 82 -0.67 -7.40 11.15
CA GLU A 82 0.49 -8.29 11.03
C GLU A 82 1.02 -8.40 9.60
N ASN A 83 0.15 -8.22 8.60
CA ASN A 83 0.50 -8.56 7.22
C ASN A 83 0.47 -7.36 6.26
N VAL A 84 -0.22 -6.26 6.60
CA VAL A 84 -0.47 -5.18 5.63
C VAL A 84 -0.03 -3.81 6.16
N GLY A 85 0.89 -3.17 5.44
CA GLY A 85 1.16 -1.74 5.55
C GLY A 85 0.42 -0.98 4.44
N ILE A 86 -0.16 0.18 4.77
CA ILE A 86 -0.90 0.97 3.79
C ILE A 86 -0.35 2.38 3.72
N VAL A 87 -0.10 2.85 2.50
CA VAL A 87 0.29 4.21 2.15
C VAL A 87 -0.82 4.83 1.31
N PHE A 88 -1.34 5.97 1.74
CA PHE A 88 -2.44 6.68 1.07
C PHE A 88 -1.94 7.90 0.32
N GLN A 89 -2.67 8.34 -0.69
CA GLN A 89 -2.42 9.56 -1.44
C GLN A 89 -2.39 10.81 -0.53
N SER A 90 -3.27 10.89 0.45
CA SER A 90 -3.38 12.03 1.37
C SER A 90 -2.48 11.92 2.61
N TYR A 91 -1.45 11.04 2.58
CA TYR A 91 -0.50 10.76 3.66
C TYR A 91 -1.16 10.25 4.96
N ASN A 92 -2.31 10.74 5.33
CA ASN A 92 -3.08 10.40 6.55
C ASN A 92 -2.22 10.45 7.83
N LEU A 93 -1.35 11.46 7.92
CA LEU A 93 -0.58 11.74 9.13
C LEU A 93 -1.45 12.46 10.16
N ILE A 94 -1.21 12.16 11.42
CA ILE A 94 -1.89 12.86 12.54
C ILE A 94 -1.26 14.25 12.69
N PRO A 95 -1.99 15.35 12.47
CA PRO A 95 -1.41 16.69 12.31
C PRO A 95 -0.68 17.23 13.54
N HIS A 96 -1.11 16.83 14.74
CA HIS A 96 -0.54 17.31 16.01
C HIS A 96 0.63 16.47 16.50
N LEU A 97 0.90 15.31 15.88
CA LEU A 97 2.03 14.42 16.18
C LEU A 97 3.24 14.77 15.31
N THR A 98 4.43 14.58 15.86
CA THR A 98 5.71 14.67 15.13
C THR A 98 5.86 13.51 14.14
N ALA A 99 6.91 13.57 13.28
CA ALA A 99 7.23 12.47 12.36
C ALA A 99 7.48 11.16 13.12
N VAL A 100 8.28 11.19 14.18
CA VAL A 100 8.55 10.01 15.03
C VAL A 100 7.27 9.48 15.65
N GLU A 101 6.43 10.32 16.24
CA GLU A 101 5.18 9.91 16.88
C GLU A 101 4.20 9.30 15.87
N ASN A 102 4.12 9.84 14.65
CA ASN A 102 3.33 9.26 13.56
C ASN A 102 3.82 7.84 13.20
N VAL A 103 5.13 7.61 13.16
CA VAL A 103 5.69 6.29 12.86
C VAL A 103 5.47 5.31 14.01
N ILE A 104 5.56 5.75 15.27
CA ILE A 104 5.26 4.91 16.45
C ILE A 104 3.86 4.30 16.38
N LEU A 105 2.87 5.00 15.81
CA LEU A 105 1.52 4.45 15.62
C LEU A 105 1.48 3.20 14.74
N GLY A 106 2.45 3.05 13.83
CA GLY A 106 2.60 1.86 12.97
C GLY A 106 3.30 0.69 13.65
N VAL A 107 4.03 0.92 14.74
CA VAL A 107 4.81 -0.13 15.37
C VAL A 107 3.91 -1.17 16.02
N SER A 108 4.03 -2.42 15.57
CA SER A 108 3.26 -3.55 16.10
C SER A 108 3.93 -4.14 17.33
N GLY A 109 3.18 -4.29 18.45
CA GLY A 109 3.65 -5.00 19.64
C GLY A 109 4.01 -4.11 20.85
N LYS A 110 4.33 -4.76 21.98
CA LYS A 110 4.82 -4.12 23.20
C LYS A 110 6.30 -3.79 23.01
N GLY A 111 6.63 -2.61 22.55
CA GLY A 111 8.02 -2.21 22.40
C GLY A 111 8.31 -1.23 21.27
N GLY A 112 7.30 -0.60 20.70
CA GLY A 112 7.49 0.53 19.79
C GLY A 112 8.28 1.63 20.49
N SER A 113 9.61 1.57 20.38
CA SER A 113 10.48 2.61 20.94
C SER A 113 10.57 3.77 19.95
N SER A 114 10.83 4.96 20.49
CA SER A 114 11.20 6.12 19.67
C SER A 114 12.41 5.81 18.76
N GLU A 115 13.33 4.96 19.18
CA GLU A 115 14.51 4.61 18.40
C GLU A 115 14.13 3.74 17.18
N THR A 116 13.28 2.72 17.37
CA THR A 116 12.76 1.92 16.25
C THR A 116 12.05 2.79 15.20
N ALA A 117 11.25 3.77 15.64
CA ALA A 117 10.60 4.70 14.73
C ALA A 117 11.59 5.60 13.97
N LYS A 118 12.67 6.05 14.62
CA LYS A 118 13.73 6.80 13.97
C LYS A 118 14.49 5.98 12.94
N ASP A 119 14.71 4.68 13.20
CA ASP A 119 15.34 3.79 12.23
C ASP A 119 14.49 3.63 10.98
N HIS A 120 13.17 3.53 11.11
CA HIS A 120 12.27 3.54 9.95
C HIS A 120 12.30 4.87 9.20
N LEU A 121 12.41 6.01 9.89
CA LEU A 121 12.55 7.32 9.25
C LEU A 121 13.88 7.43 8.48
N ARG A 122 14.99 6.95 9.07
CA ARG A 122 16.31 6.89 8.38
C ARG A 122 16.25 5.99 7.14
N ALA A 123 15.58 4.85 7.23
CA ALA A 123 15.42 3.90 6.12
C ALA A 123 14.66 4.50 4.91
N VAL A 124 13.81 5.51 5.13
CA VAL A 124 13.13 6.24 4.05
C VAL A 124 13.83 7.55 3.68
N GLY A 125 15.07 7.77 4.12
CA GLY A 125 15.89 8.94 3.78
C GLY A 125 15.51 10.23 4.52
N LEU A 126 14.95 10.12 5.74
CA LEU A 126 14.71 11.25 6.63
C LEU A 126 15.73 11.25 7.78
N ASP A 127 16.43 12.35 7.94
CA ASP A 127 17.43 12.54 9.00
C ASP A 127 16.83 13.10 10.29
N GLU A 128 17.68 13.30 11.30
CA GLU A 128 17.28 13.75 12.62
C GLU A 128 16.62 15.12 12.66
N SER A 129 16.88 15.98 11.66
CA SER A 129 16.27 17.31 11.55
C SER A 129 14.76 17.24 11.31
N HIS A 130 14.28 16.10 10.80
CA HIS A 130 12.86 15.84 10.48
C HIS A 130 12.09 15.22 11.64
N PHE A 131 12.75 14.51 12.57
CA PHE A 131 12.12 13.64 13.55
C PHE A 131 11.10 14.34 14.45
N LYS A 132 11.38 15.59 14.84
CA LYS A 132 10.52 16.40 15.72
C LYS A 132 9.56 17.33 14.96
N LYS A 133 9.66 17.37 13.63
CA LYS A 133 8.74 18.19 12.81
C LYS A 133 7.35 17.56 12.79
N LYS A 134 6.35 18.42 12.82
CA LYS A 134 4.94 18.06 12.57
C LYS A 134 4.66 18.09 11.07
N PRO A 135 3.59 17.42 10.58
CA PRO A 135 3.25 17.38 9.16
C PRO A 135 3.26 18.75 8.46
N ALA A 136 2.72 19.78 9.10
CA ALA A 136 2.71 21.13 8.53
C ALA A 136 4.11 21.78 8.33
N GLN A 137 5.15 21.22 8.90
CA GLN A 137 6.54 21.66 8.79
C GLN A 137 7.36 20.82 7.80
N LEU A 138 6.71 19.85 7.16
CA LEU A 138 7.30 18.92 6.19
C LEU A 138 6.78 19.22 4.78
N SER A 139 7.66 19.11 3.78
CA SER A 139 7.24 19.10 2.38
C SER A 139 6.35 17.88 2.06
N GLY A 140 5.63 17.91 0.94
CA GLY A 140 4.79 16.79 0.52
C GLY A 140 5.57 15.48 0.41
N GLY A 141 6.77 15.52 -0.18
CA GLY A 141 7.64 14.34 -0.30
C GLY A 141 8.14 13.82 1.04
N GLU A 142 8.44 14.72 2.00
CA GLU A 142 8.81 14.31 3.37
C GLU A 142 7.62 13.69 4.11
N GLN A 143 6.42 14.27 3.99
CA GLN A 143 5.20 13.71 4.57
C GLN A 143 4.93 12.31 4.01
N GLN A 144 5.10 12.12 2.69
CA GLN A 144 4.93 10.81 2.06
C GLN A 144 5.95 9.79 2.60
N ARG A 145 7.21 10.18 2.76
CA ARG A 145 8.23 9.32 3.38
C ARG A 145 7.89 8.97 4.84
N VAL A 146 7.35 9.90 5.63
CA VAL A 146 6.85 9.58 6.98
C VAL A 146 5.70 8.58 6.92
N ALA A 147 4.75 8.71 5.98
CA ALA A 147 3.66 7.75 5.79
C ALA A 147 4.17 6.35 5.40
N ILE A 148 5.19 6.28 4.53
CA ILE A 148 5.86 5.02 4.17
C ILE A 148 6.57 4.42 5.40
N ALA A 149 7.34 5.21 6.16
CA ALA A 149 8.00 4.76 7.38
C ALA A 149 6.99 4.20 8.40
N ARG A 150 5.85 4.85 8.57
CA ARG A 150 4.76 4.34 9.42
C ARG A 150 4.21 3.00 8.94
N ALA A 151 4.03 2.84 7.63
CA ALA A 151 3.57 1.58 7.05
C ALA A 151 4.61 0.45 7.22
N LEU A 152 5.91 0.77 7.14
CA LEU A 152 6.99 -0.18 7.39
C LEU A 152 7.10 -0.61 8.85
N ALA A 153 6.77 0.28 9.78
CA ALA A 153 6.89 0.04 11.22
C ALA A 153 5.98 -1.10 11.73
N SER A 154 4.95 -1.48 10.97
CA SER A 154 4.12 -2.66 11.25
C SER A 154 4.84 -3.98 11.00
N ASN A 155 6.02 -3.97 10.38
CA ASN A 155 6.76 -5.14 9.90
C ASN A 155 5.98 -6.03 8.91
N ALA A 156 4.93 -5.50 8.30
CA ALA A 156 4.07 -6.18 7.34
C ALA A 156 4.88 -6.72 6.14
N SER A 157 4.47 -7.87 5.62
CA SER A 157 5.06 -8.47 4.40
C SER A 157 4.52 -7.83 3.12
N ILE A 158 3.32 -7.24 3.18
CA ILE A 158 2.63 -6.60 2.07
C ILE A 158 2.57 -5.09 2.31
N LEU A 159 2.96 -4.30 1.30
CA LEU A 159 2.82 -2.85 1.29
C LEU A 159 1.89 -2.43 0.15
N LEU A 160 0.75 -1.87 0.49
CA LEU A 160 -0.24 -1.36 -0.46
C LEU A 160 -0.12 0.17 -0.53
N ALA A 161 0.10 0.72 -1.71
CA ALA A 161 0.25 2.14 -1.93
C ALA A 161 -0.81 2.65 -2.91
N ASP A 162 -1.82 3.37 -2.41
CA ASP A 162 -2.89 3.95 -3.23
C ASP A 162 -2.50 5.36 -3.67
N GLU A 163 -2.09 5.50 -4.93
CA GLU A 163 -1.63 6.75 -5.56
C GLU A 163 -0.57 7.50 -4.72
N PRO A 164 0.54 6.85 -4.32
CA PRO A 164 1.48 7.41 -3.35
C PRO A 164 2.22 8.65 -3.85
N THR A 165 2.05 9.01 -5.12
CA THR A 165 2.71 10.13 -5.78
C THR A 165 1.72 11.21 -6.27
N GLY A 166 0.42 11.03 -6.06
CA GLY A 166 -0.62 11.88 -6.64
C GLY A 166 -0.59 13.35 -6.23
N ASN A 167 0.06 13.67 -5.10
CA ASN A 167 0.20 15.04 -4.58
C ASN A 167 1.65 15.56 -4.62
N LEU A 168 2.53 14.91 -5.39
CA LEU A 168 3.95 15.25 -5.49
C LEU A 168 4.32 15.79 -6.88
N ASP A 169 5.36 16.60 -6.93
CA ASP A 169 6.03 16.92 -8.18
C ASP A 169 6.74 15.70 -8.78
N ASN A 170 7.21 15.83 -10.02
CA ASN A 170 7.82 14.70 -10.73
C ASN A 170 9.08 14.17 -10.03
N GLU A 171 9.95 15.06 -9.55
CA GLU A 171 11.20 14.67 -8.89
C GLU A 171 10.94 13.87 -7.60
N ASN A 172 10.04 14.36 -6.76
CA ASN A 172 9.66 13.65 -5.52
C ASN A 172 8.90 12.35 -5.82
N SER A 173 8.10 12.31 -6.88
CA SER A 173 7.41 11.10 -7.34
C SER A 173 8.39 10.00 -7.73
N GLN A 174 9.44 10.33 -8.49
CA GLN A 174 10.51 9.39 -8.85
C GLN A 174 11.23 8.83 -7.61
N LYS A 175 11.55 9.70 -6.64
CA LYS A 175 12.19 9.30 -5.38
C LYS A 175 11.31 8.33 -4.57
N VAL A 176 10.00 8.57 -4.53
CA VAL A 176 9.05 7.70 -3.82
C VAL A 176 8.94 6.34 -4.49
N VAL A 177 8.86 6.27 -5.82
CA VAL A 177 8.80 4.99 -6.54
C VAL A 177 10.10 4.21 -6.40
N ALA A 178 11.25 4.88 -6.50
CA ALA A 178 12.56 4.25 -6.25
C ALA A 178 12.62 3.67 -4.82
N LEU A 179 12.18 4.42 -3.81
CA LEU A 179 12.08 3.92 -2.44
C LEU A 179 11.18 2.69 -2.34
N LEU A 180 9.97 2.70 -2.93
CA LEU A 180 9.07 1.55 -2.92
C LEU A 180 9.70 0.32 -3.59
N LYS A 181 10.47 0.52 -4.64
CA LYS A 181 11.23 -0.54 -5.31
C LYS A 181 12.34 -1.10 -4.43
N ASP A 182 13.09 -0.25 -3.74
CA ASP A 182 14.11 -0.67 -2.78
C ASP A 182 13.49 -1.47 -1.62
N LEU A 183 12.33 -1.06 -1.11
CA LEU A 183 11.61 -1.80 -0.09
C LEU A 183 11.18 -3.20 -0.56
N ALA A 184 10.78 -3.33 -1.82
CA ALA A 184 10.50 -4.64 -2.40
C ALA A 184 11.78 -5.49 -2.49
N HIS A 185 12.82 -4.98 -3.13
CA HIS A 185 14.00 -5.76 -3.47
C HIS A 185 14.92 -6.04 -2.26
N LEU A 186 15.18 -5.02 -1.43
CA LEU A 186 16.15 -5.13 -0.33
C LEU A 186 15.52 -5.71 0.94
N LEU A 187 14.25 -5.39 1.22
CA LEU A 187 13.54 -5.88 2.40
C LEU A 187 12.59 -7.05 2.11
N GLY A 188 12.55 -7.53 0.85
CA GLY A 188 11.73 -8.66 0.45
C GLY A 188 10.23 -8.43 0.62
N LYS A 189 9.75 -7.17 0.57
CA LYS A 189 8.32 -6.86 0.69
C LYS A 189 7.59 -7.16 -0.61
N CYS A 190 6.32 -7.54 -0.54
CA CYS A 190 5.39 -7.49 -1.66
C CYS A 190 4.82 -6.08 -1.74
N VAL A 191 5.19 -5.29 -2.75
CA VAL A 191 4.74 -3.91 -2.88
C VAL A 191 3.77 -3.79 -4.05
N ILE A 192 2.55 -3.29 -3.79
CA ILE A 192 1.52 -3.07 -4.81
C ILE A 192 1.18 -1.60 -4.83
N MET A 193 1.54 -0.92 -5.92
CA MET A 193 1.33 0.51 -6.12
C MET A 193 0.23 0.74 -7.16
N VAL A 194 -0.81 1.45 -6.78
CA VAL A 194 -1.78 2.03 -7.73
C VAL A 194 -1.22 3.36 -8.23
N THR A 195 -1.23 3.56 -9.54
CA THR A 195 -0.82 4.82 -10.15
C THR A 195 -1.54 5.10 -11.46
N HIS A 196 -1.74 6.38 -11.78
CA HIS A 196 -2.23 6.84 -13.07
C HIS A 196 -1.08 7.21 -14.02
N SER A 197 0.16 7.28 -13.54
CA SER A 197 1.33 7.63 -14.36
C SER A 197 1.93 6.37 -14.99
N GLU A 198 1.86 6.29 -16.32
CA GLU A 198 2.52 5.21 -17.07
C GLU A 198 4.06 5.26 -16.90
N GLU A 199 4.64 6.46 -16.81
CA GLU A 199 6.06 6.65 -16.58
C GLU A 199 6.51 5.98 -15.26
N LEU A 200 5.76 6.21 -14.17
CA LEU A 200 6.04 5.61 -12.88
C LEU A 200 5.75 4.10 -12.86
N ALA A 201 4.67 3.68 -13.53
CA ALA A 201 4.33 2.26 -13.66
C ALA A 201 5.41 1.45 -14.38
N ASN A 202 6.10 2.05 -15.35
CA ASN A 202 7.20 1.43 -16.10
C ASN A 202 8.44 1.09 -15.23
N GLN A 203 8.53 1.62 -14.00
CA GLN A 203 9.60 1.29 -13.07
C GLN A 203 9.31 0.05 -12.23
N ALA A 204 8.06 -0.43 -12.23
CA ALA A 204 7.68 -1.64 -11.52
C ALA A 204 8.21 -2.90 -12.21
N ASP A 205 8.38 -3.98 -11.44
CA ASP A 205 8.84 -5.27 -11.95
C ASP A 205 7.74 -5.98 -12.74
N VAL A 206 6.50 -5.79 -12.32
CA VAL A 206 5.30 -6.36 -12.97
C VAL A 206 4.23 -5.28 -13.06
N ARG A 207 3.58 -5.22 -14.22
CA ARG A 207 2.49 -4.29 -14.44
C ARG A 207 1.18 -5.01 -14.67
N TYR A 208 0.16 -4.54 -14.00
CA TYR A 208 -1.22 -4.93 -14.23
C TYR A 208 -2.04 -3.74 -14.71
N HIS A 209 -2.84 -3.96 -15.75
CA HIS A 209 -3.82 -2.98 -16.18
C HIS A 209 -5.21 -3.42 -15.77
N MET A 210 -5.95 -2.50 -15.16
CA MET A 210 -7.33 -2.73 -14.76
C MET A 210 -8.30 -1.96 -15.64
N SER A 211 -9.23 -2.68 -16.29
CA SER A 211 -10.30 -2.11 -17.09
C SER A 211 -11.60 -2.85 -16.82
N ASP A 212 -12.69 -2.11 -16.61
CA ASP A 212 -14.05 -2.63 -16.39
C ASP A 212 -14.13 -3.76 -15.35
N GLY A 213 -13.41 -3.64 -14.26
CA GLY A 213 -13.39 -4.62 -13.18
C GLY A 213 -12.60 -5.90 -13.48
N LYS A 214 -11.80 -5.92 -14.53
CA LYS A 214 -10.89 -7.03 -14.90
C LYS A 214 -9.45 -6.58 -14.86
N ILE A 215 -8.54 -7.53 -14.61
CA ILE A 215 -7.09 -7.28 -14.57
C ILE A 215 -6.39 -8.04 -15.70
N THR A 216 -5.40 -7.42 -16.32
CA THR A 216 -4.56 -8.02 -17.35
C THR A 216 -3.09 -7.70 -17.04
N ALA A 217 -2.21 -8.71 -17.03
CA ALA A 217 -0.77 -8.51 -16.93
C ALA A 217 -0.17 -8.08 -18.28
N TYR A 218 0.85 -7.21 -18.27
CA TYR A 218 1.61 -6.82 -19.48
C TYR A 218 3.02 -6.31 -19.12
#